data_467bae2a53f3b7b71f64b0a71c6a9a01
#
_entry.id   467bae2a53f3b7b71f64b0a71c6a9a01
#
_cell.length_a   1.000
_cell.length_b   1.000
_cell.length_c   1.000
_cell.angle_alpha   90.00
_cell.angle_beta   90.00
_cell.angle_gamma   90.00
#
_symmetry.space_group_name_H-M   'P 1'
#
loop_
_entity.id
_entity.type
_entity.pdbx_description
1 polymer ?
#
loop_
_entity_poly.entity_id
_entity_poly.type
_entity_poly.pdbx_seq_one_letter_code
_entity_poly.pdbx_strand_id
1 'polypeptide(L)'
;ALFHIRVWMYMNTDLSDLSLMQISDSFFPTGLYTMSNGLETLFSEKRITGMDELWELIQTNIVQQIGPSDCVALSNAYDSTSLNNVEKIIMCDRSLFAMKLVKELREAACRSGTQMIKCISSFVTNETLVDYHNAIKNSQTPGVHAVVAGVTSNVLRIEKQKAILHFLYGFSVSMVGAALRLGIIEHLQSQKILHLLKPVIAETC
;
A
#
# COMPACT_ATOMS: atom_id res chain seq x y z
N ALA A 1 -24.75 -29.04 17.57
CA ALA A 1 -25.20 -27.76 16.96
C ALA A 1 -24.50 -26.54 17.59
N LEU A 2 -24.31 -26.48 18.91
CA LEU A 2 -23.64 -25.37 19.62
C LEU A 2 -22.12 -25.29 19.36
N PHE A 3 -21.46 -26.39 19.08
CA PHE A 3 -20.02 -26.46 18.79
C PHE A 3 -19.71 -25.86 17.40
N HIS A 4 -20.59 -26.06 16.41
CA HIS A 4 -20.45 -25.48 15.06
C HIS A 4 -20.61 -23.95 15.08
N ILE A 5 -21.52 -23.41 15.89
CA ILE A 5 -21.75 -21.96 15.95
C ILE A 5 -20.57 -21.21 16.59
N ARG A 6 -19.90 -21.81 17.61
CA ARG A 6 -18.69 -21.23 18.22
C ARG A 6 -17.50 -21.19 17.26
N VAL A 7 -17.30 -22.22 16.46
CA VAL A 7 -16.22 -22.27 15.45
C VAL A 7 -16.43 -21.19 14.39
N TRP A 8 -17.67 -20.94 13.93
CA TRP A 8 -17.97 -19.89 12.95
C TRP A 8 -17.78 -18.46 13.49
N MET A 9 -18.04 -18.22 14.78
CA MET A 9 -17.84 -16.89 15.39
C MET A 9 -16.36 -16.52 15.57
N TYR A 10 -15.47 -17.50 15.81
CA TYR A 10 -14.01 -17.28 15.85
C TYR A 10 -13.41 -17.16 14.45
N MET A 11 -13.95 -17.83 13.43
CA MET A 11 -13.43 -17.77 12.05
C MET A 11 -13.61 -16.38 11.40
N ASN A 12 -14.57 -15.56 11.82
CA ASN A 12 -14.80 -14.26 11.17
C ASN A 12 -13.78 -13.17 11.61
N THR A 13 -13.14 -13.32 12.76
CA THR A 13 -12.14 -12.37 13.26
C THR A 13 -10.76 -12.65 12.65
N ASP A 14 -10.48 -13.92 12.38
CA ASP A 14 -9.17 -14.36 11.86
C ASP A 14 -9.01 -14.18 10.34
N LEU A 15 -10.10 -14.18 9.56
CA LEU A 15 -10.03 -14.08 8.09
C LEU A 15 -9.54 -12.73 7.58
N SER A 16 -9.88 -11.62 8.24
CA SER A 16 -9.39 -10.30 7.84
C SER A 16 -7.90 -10.13 8.12
N ASP A 17 -7.41 -10.66 9.25
CA ASP A 17 -5.99 -10.66 9.59
C ASP A 17 -5.20 -11.61 8.67
N LEU A 18 -5.76 -12.76 8.32
CA LEU A 18 -5.16 -13.65 7.29
C LEU A 18 -5.14 -12.99 5.91
N SER A 19 -6.18 -12.25 5.54
CA SER A 19 -6.20 -11.47 4.30
C SER A 19 -5.11 -10.39 4.31
N LEU A 20 -4.93 -9.71 5.44
CA LEU A 20 -3.85 -8.72 5.62
C LEU A 20 -2.47 -9.38 5.49
N MET A 21 -2.26 -10.54 6.11
CA MET A 21 -1.02 -11.30 5.98
C MET A 21 -0.78 -11.73 4.52
N GLN A 22 -1.82 -12.18 3.82
CA GLN A 22 -1.72 -12.59 2.42
C GLN A 22 -1.28 -11.44 1.51
N ILE A 23 -1.85 -10.24 1.65
CA ILE A 23 -1.45 -9.08 0.83
C ILE A 23 -0.12 -8.48 1.26
N SER A 24 0.36 -8.79 2.46
CA SER A 24 1.67 -8.36 3.00
C SER A 24 2.81 -9.30 2.60
N ASP A 25 2.50 -10.48 2.07
CA ASP A 25 3.50 -11.48 1.74
C ASP A 25 4.33 -11.07 0.52
N SER A 26 5.61 -11.43 0.53
CA SER A 26 6.54 -11.18 -0.59
C SER A 26 6.15 -11.90 -1.89
N PHE A 27 5.36 -12.97 -1.81
CA PHE A 27 4.79 -13.67 -2.97
C PHE A 27 3.59 -12.94 -3.57
N PHE A 28 2.99 -11.97 -2.85
CA PHE A 28 1.86 -11.24 -3.38
C PHE A 28 2.31 -10.33 -4.56
N PRO A 29 1.74 -10.48 -5.76
CA PRO A 29 2.35 -10.01 -7.01
C PRO A 29 2.07 -8.52 -7.27
N THR A 30 2.39 -7.61 -6.36
CA THR A 30 2.25 -6.15 -6.57
C THR A 30 3.49 -5.50 -7.16
N GLY A 31 4.66 -6.13 -7.04
CA GLY A 31 5.93 -5.56 -7.47
C GLY A 31 6.46 -4.43 -6.60
N LEU A 32 5.82 -4.12 -5.46
CA LEU A 32 6.24 -3.04 -4.55
C LEU A 32 7.64 -3.25 -3.98
N TYR A 33 8.01 -4.49 -3.68
CA TYR A 33 9.31 -4.83 -3.09
C TYR A 33 10.52 -4.53 -4.00
N THR A 34 10.29 -4.27 -5.28
CA THR A 34 11.36 -3.92 -6.23
C THR A 34 11.52 -2.42 -6.42
N MET A 35 10.64 -1.60 -5.84
CA MET A 35 10.67 -0.15 -6.02
C MET A 35 11.68 0.49 -5.07
N SER A 36 12.54 1.34 -5.62
CA SER A 36 13.54 2.09 -4.85
C SER A 36 13.11 3.53 -4.53
N ASN A 37 12.01 3.99 -5.13
CA ASN A 37 11.49 5.35 -4.96
C ASN A 37 12.55 6.45 -5.17
N GLY A 38 13.50 6.25 -6.08
CA GLY A 38 14.57 7.20 -6.40
C GLY A 38 15.80 7.09 -5.50
N LEU A 39 15.87 6.09 -4.60
CA LEU A 39 17.02 5.90 -3.69
C LEU A 39 18.34 5.69 -4.43
N GLU A 40 18.32 5.01 -5.61
CA GLU A 40 19.51 4.81 -6.42
C GLU A 40 20.18 6.13 -6.81
N THR A 41 19.39 7.14 -7.20
CA THR A 41 19.90 8.47 -7.55
C THR A 41 20.52 9.14 -6.33
N LEU A 42 19.82 9.15 -5.19
CA LEU A 42 20.31 9.74 -3.95
C LEU A 42 21.59 9.07 -3.45
N PHE A 43 21.71 7.75 -3.64
CA PHE A 43 22.93 7.00 -3.31
C PHE A 43 24.07 7.33 -4.26
N SER A 44 23.83 7.38 -5.58
CA SER A 44 24.86 7.73 -6.58
C SER A 44 25.39 9.15 -6.39
N GLU A 45 24.53 10.08 -5.94
CA GLU A 45 24.88 11.46 -5.59
C GLU A 45 25.53 11.59 -4.20
N LYS A 46 25.72 10.49 -3.47
CA LYS A 46 26.26 10.45 -2.10
C LYS A 46 25.45 11.27 -1.07
N ARG A 47 24.15 11.42 -1.30
CA ARG A 47 23.23 12.10 -0.38
C ARG A 47 22.67 11.17 0.68
N ILE A 48 22.63 9.89 0.40
CA ILE A 48 22.27 8.82 1.34
C ILE A 48 23.42 7.82 1.36
N THR A 49 24.14 7.73 2.47
CA THR A 49 25.35 6.92 2.60
C THR A 49 25.29 5.88 3.71
N GLY A 50 24.25 5.96 4.56
CA GLY A 50 24.13 5.07 5.71
C GLY A 50 22.72 5.03 6.31
N MET A 51 22.67 4.46 7.50
CA MET A 51 21.42 4.16 8.20
C MET A 51 20.63 5.41 8.60
N ASP A 52 21.33 6.45 9.08
CA ASP A 52 20.68 7.62 9.67
C ASP A 52 19.99 8.47 8.60
N GLU A 53 20.69 8.76 7.48
CA GLU A 53 20.13 9.49 6.35
C GLU A 53 18.98 8.70 5.69
N LEU A 54 19.09 7.38 5.65
CA LEU A 54 18.01 6.54 5.11
C LEU A 54 16.76 6.60 6.02
N TRP A 55 16.94 6.53 7.33
CA TRP A 55 15.84 6.66 8.28
C TRP A 55 15.16 8.02 8.18
N GLU A 56 15.90 9.12 8.13
CA GLU A 56 15.38 10.48 7.95
C GLU A 56 14.61 10.62 6.63
N LEU A 57 15.14 10.06 5.54
CA LEU A 57 14.46 10.07 4.24
C LEU A 57 13.10 9.35 4.31
N ILE A 58 13.07 8.14 4.90
CA ILE A 58 11.83 7.36 4.99
C ILE A 58 10.81 8.07 5.89
N GLN A 59 11.23 8.56 7.05
CA GLN A 59 10.37 9.33 7.96
C GLN A 59 9.79 10.56 7.26
N THR A 60 10.61 11.35 6.59
CA THR A 60 10.19 12.54 5.86
C THR A 60 9.14 12.20 4.79
N ASN A 61 9.38 11.14 4.02
CA ASN A 61 8.42 10.69 3.00
C ASN A 61 7.09 10.25 3.62
N ILE A 62 7.13 9.51 4.73
CA ILE A 62 5.92 9.07 5.45
C ILE A 62 5.10 10.28 5.89
N VAL A 63 5.72 11.22 6.60
CA VAL A 63 5.01 12.33 7.25
C VAL A 63 4.59 13.41 6.26
N GLN A 64 5.45 13.75 5.28
CA GLN A 64 5.23 14.91 4.43
C GLN A 64 4.66 14.57 3.05
N GLN A 65 4.72 13.33 2.60
CA GLN A 65 4.25 12.92 1.28
C GLN A 65 3.21 11.82 1.34
N ILE A 66 3.56 10.63 1.85
CA ILE A 66 2.69 9.46 1.77
C ILE A 66 1.45 9.60 2.67
N GLY A 67 1.63 10.07 3.90
CA GLY A 67 0.54 10.32 4.84
C GLY A 67 -0.51 11.28 4.28
N PRO A 68 -0.14 12.54 3.95
CA PRO A 68 -1.11 13.54 3.52
C PRO A 68 -1.65 13.33 2.10
N SER A 69 -1.09 12.46 1.28
CA SER A 69 -1.59 12.19 -0.08
C SER A 69 -2.11 10.77 -0.25
N ASP A 70 -1.24 9.76 -0.21
CA ASP A 70 -1.59 8.38 -0.51
C ASP A 70 -2.52 7.78 0.55
N CYS A 71 -2.26 8.01 1.85
CA CYS A 71 -3.12 7.48 2.91
C CYS A 71 -4.49 8.16 2.94
N VAL A 72 -4.57 9.45 2.62
CA VAL A 72 -5.85 10.16 2.47
C VAL A 72 -6.65 9.59 1.29
N ALA A 73 -6.01 9.34 0.15
CA ALA A 73 -6.67 8.74 -1.00
C ALA A 73 -7.11 7.29 -0.72
N LEU A 74 -6.30 6.50 -0.02
CA LEU A 74 -6.65 5.16 0.45
C LEU A 74 -7.88 5.19 1.35
N SER A 75 -7.90 6.08 2.35
CA SER A 75 -9.01 6.23 3.29
C SER A 75 -10.30 6.60 2.57
N ASN A 76 -10.25 7.59 1.66
CA ASN A 76 -11.41 8.03 0.89
C ASN A 76 -11.93 6.93 -0.05
N ALA A 77 -11.05 6.17 -0.68
CA ALA A 77 -11.42 5.04 -1.53
C ALA A 77 -12.05 3.90 -0.71
N TYR A 78 -11.51 3.62 0.48
CA TYR A 78 -12.07 2.65 1.42
C TYR A 78 -13.52 3.03 1.80
N ASP A 79 -13.74 4.28 2.20
CA ASP A 79 -15.07 4.76 2.60
C ASP A 79 -16.04 4.78 1.41
N SER A 80 -15.58 5.18 0.23
CA SER A 80 -16.38 5.17 -1.00
C SER A 80 -16.78 3.75 -1.42
N THR A 81 -15.92 2.77 -1.16
CA THR A 81 -16.22 1.34 -1.38
C THR A 81 -17.32 0.86 -0.45
N SER A 82 -17.29 1.25 0.83
CA SER A 82 -18.37 0.92 1.79
C SER A 82 -19.74 1.47 1.36
N LEU A 83 -19.74 2.55 0.57
CA LEU A 83 -20.95 3.19 0.04
C LEU A 83 -21.30 2.74 -1.38
N ASN A 84 -20.57 1.79 -1.94
CA ASN A 84 -20.68 1.32 -3.34
C ASN A 84 -20.60 2.49 -4.36
N ASN A 85 -19.80 3.52 -4.06
CA ASN A 85 -19.70 4.73 -4.88
C ASN A 85 -18.45 4.70 -5.77
N VAL A 86 -18.53 4.03 -6.91
CA VAL A 86 -17.43 3.88 -7.88
C VAL A 86 -16.99 5.22 -8.47
N GLU A 87 -17.90 6.18 -8.65
CA GLU A 87 -17.56 7.50 -9.18
C GLU A 87 -16.61 8.26 -8.25
N LYS A 88 -16.86 8.22 -6.93
CA LYS A 88 -15.96 8.82 -5.94
C LYS A 88 -14.60 8.12 -5.90
N ILE A 89 -14.56 6.80 -6.07
CA ILE A 89 -13.30 6.05 -6.16
C ILE A 89 -12.50 6.55 -7.37
N ILE A 90 -13.13 6.69 -8.55
CA ILE A 90 -12.50 7.19 -9.77
C ILE A 90 -12.00 8.63 -9.58
N MET A 91 -12.77 9.49 -8.91
CA MET A 91 -12.34 10.85 -8.60
C MET A 91 -11.09 10.87 -7.70
N CYS A 92 -11.06 10.07 -6.64
CA CYS A 92 -9.89 9.93 -5.76
C CYS A 92 -8.65 9.47 -6.55
N ASP A 93 -8.83 8.47 -7.43
CA ASP A 93 -7.76 7.88 -8.22
C ASP A 93 -7.14 8.89 -9.20
N ARG A 94 -7.97 9.61 -9.94
CA ARG A 94 -7.53 10.68 -10.85
C ARG A 94 -6.84 11.82 -10.09
N SER A 95 -7.37 12.21 -8.92
CA SER A 95 -6.81 13.27 -8.09
C SER A 95 -5.41 12.89 -7.59
N LEU A 96 -5.25 11.68 -7.03
CA LEU A 96 -3.95 11.21 -6.56
C LEU A 96 -2.96 11.06 -7.72
N PHE A 97 -3.40 10.57 -8.88
CA PHE A 97 -2.57 10.47 -10.07
C PHE A 97 -2.02 11.83 -10.50
N ALA A 98 -2.87 12.87 -10.50
CA ALA A 98 -2.47 14.23 -10.85
C ALA A 98 -1.47 14.84 -9.85
N MET A 99 -1.52 14.45 -8.58
CA MET A 99 -0.58 14.90 -7.54
C MET A 99 0.80 14.26 -7.66
N LYS A 100 0.93 13.10 -8.31
CA LYS A 100 2.23 12.40 -8.48
C LYS A 100 3.00 13.02 -9.65
N LEU A 101 3.87 13.98 -9.35
CA LEU A 101 4.59 14.76 -10.37
C LEU A 101 5.66 13.95 -11.11
N VAL A 102 6.36 13.06 -10.42
CA VAL A 102 7.44 12.24 -10.99
C VAL A 102 6.83 11.12 -11.82
N LYS A 103 7.07 11.14 -13.14
CA LYS A 103 6.46 10.22 -14.11
C LYS A 103 6.73 8.75 -13.75
N GLU A 104 7.96 8.40 -13.44
CA GLU A 104 8.39 7.04 -13.14
C GLU A 104 7.68 6.46 -11.90
N LEU A 105 7.57 7.27 -10.85
CA LEU A 105 6.87 6.89 -9.62
C LEU A 105 5.36 6.76 -9.84
N ARG A 106 4.79 7.66 -10.63
CA ARG A 106 3.38 7.65 -11.01
C ARG A 106 3.02 6.39 -11.80
N GLU A 107 3.80 6.06 -12.83
CA GLU A 107 3.59 4.87 -13.64
C GLU A 107 3.82 3.58 -12.83
N ALA A 108 4.81 3.55 -11.96
CA ALA A 108 5.06 2.41 -11.08
C ALA A 108 3.89 2.18 -10.11
N ALA A 109 3.32 3.25 -9.54
CA ALA A 109 2.15 3.16 -8.66
C ALA A 109 0.92 2.62 -9.43
N CYS A 110 0.71 3.01 -10.68
CA CYS A 110 -0.38 2.48 -11.51
C CYS A 110 -0.16 1.00 -11.87
N ARG A 111 1.06 0.61 -12.24
CA ARG A 111 1.38 -0.81 -12.50
C ARG A 111 1.11 -1.68 -11.29
N SER A 112 1.57 -1.25 -10.12
CA SER A 112 1.38 -1.98 -8.87
C SER A 112 -0.11 -2.09 -8.49
N GLY A 113 -0.87 -0.99 -8.61
CA GLY A 113 -2.30 -1.00 -8.37
C GLY A 113 -3.06 -1.93 -9.33
N THR A 114 -2.76 -1.84 -10.62
CA THR A 114 -3.37 -2.72 -11.64
C THR A 114 -3.09 -4.22 -11.36
N GLN A 115 -1.87 -4.56 -10.93
CA GLN A 115 -1.55 -5.93 -10.57
C GLN A 115 -2.29 -6.38 -9.30
N MET A 116 -2.39 -5.51 -8.29
CA MET A 116 -3.11 -5.81 -7.05
C MET A 116 -4.59 -6.10 -7.32
N ILE A 117 -5.29 -5.20 -8.03
CA ILE A 117 -6.72 -5.39 -8.31
C ILE A 117 -6.98 -6.61 -9.18
N LYS A 118 -6.12 -6.88 -10.16
CA LYS A 118 -6.20 -8.08 -11.00
C LYS A 118 -6.05 -9.36 -10.18
N CYS A 119 -5.08 -9.38 -9.25
CA CYS A 119 -4.86 -10.53 -8.38
C CYS A 119 -6.07 -10.77 -7.47
N ILE A 120 -6.54 -9.74 -6.77
CA ILE A 120 -7.66 -9.87 -5.82
C ILE A 120 -8.96 -10.20 -6.54
N SER A 121 -9.22 -9.64 -7.71
CA SER A 121 -10.40 -9.97 -8.53
C SER A 121 -10.41 -11.43 -9.03
N SER A 122 -9.31 -12.17 -8.93
CA SER A 122 -9.27 -13.58 -9.32
C SER A 122 -9.86 -14.53 -8.27
N PHE A 123 -9.99 -14.10 -7.03
CA PHE A 123 -10.49 -14.92 -5.91
C PHE A 123 -11.55 -14.23 -5.05
N VAL A 124 -11.84 -12.95 -5.29
CA VAL A 124 -12.91 -12.20 -4.60
C VAL A 124 -13.87 -11.63 -5.63
N THR A 125 -15.17 -11.84 -5.40
CA THR A 125 -16.23 -11.25 -6.21
C THR A 125 -16.97 -10.18 -5.39
N ASN A 126 -16.91 -8.93 -5.86
CA ASN A 126 -17.62 -7.79 -5.28
C ASN A 126 -17.96 -6.81 -6.40
N GLU A 127 -19.16 -6.27 -6.45
CA GLU A 127 -19.66 -5.42 -7.53
C GLU A 127 -18.80 -4.16 -7.70
N THR A 128 -18.57 -3.42 -6.62
CA THR A 128 -17.73 -2.20 -6.64
C THR A 128 -16.29 -2.48 -7.12
N LEU A 129 -15.70 -3.61 -6.69
CA LEU A 129 -14.38 -4.04 -7.14
C LEU A 129 -14.37 -4.32 -8.65
N VAL A 130 -15.40 -5.02 -9.15
CA VAL A 130 -15.54 -5.36 -10.58
C VAL A 130 -15.69 -4.09 -11.42
N ASP A 131 -16.55 -3.16 -11.00
CA ASP A 131 -16.81 -1.93 -11.73
C ASP A 131 -15.57 -1.03 -11.77
N TYR A 132 -14.87 -0.87 -10.63
CA TYR A 132 -13.63 -0.12 -10.58
C TYR A 132 -12.51 -0.78 -11.43
N HIS A 133 -12.40 -2.10 -11.37
CA HIS A 133 -11.45 -2.85 -12.22
C HIS A 133 -11.75 -2.66 -13.73
N ASN A 134 -13.02 -2.67 -14.11
CA ASN A 134 -13.44 -2.40 -15.48
C ASN A 134 -13.13 -0.95 -15.90
N ALA A 135 -13.32 0.03 -15.02
CA ALA A 135 -12.93 1.41 -15.27
C ALA A 135 -11.42 1.56 -15.54
N ILE A 136 -10.57 0.83 -14.80
CA ILE A 136 -9.11 0.78 -15.04
C ILE A 136 -8.82 0.15 -16.40
N LYS A 137 -9.40 -1.02 -16.71
CA LYS A 137 -9.21 -1.71 -18.01
C LYS A 137 -9.60 -0.86 -19.21
N ASN A 138 -10.67 -0.09 -19.05
CA ASN A 138 -11.18 0.81 -20.09
C ASN A 138 -10.45 2.17 -20.12
N SER A 139 -9.35 2.32 -19.38
CA SER A 139 -8.56 3.56 -19.29
C SER A 139 -9.38 4.78 -18.84
N GLN A 140 -10.46 4.57 -18.11
CA GLN A 140 -11.26 5.63 -17.50
C GLN A 140 -10.61 6.19 -16.25
N THR A 141 -9.75 5.40 -15.60
CA THR A 141 -9.01 5.79 -14.41
C THR A 141 -7.67 5.06 -14.34
N PRO A 142 -6.62 5.64 -13.73
CA PRO A 142 -5.26 5.08 -13.78
C PRO A 142 -5.01 3.85 -12.90
N GLY A 143 -5.77 3.64 -11.83
CA GLY A 143 -5.56 2.53 -10.90
C GLY A 143 -4.34 2.71 -10.00
N VAL A 144 -4.19 3.87 -9.36
CA VAL A 144 -3.07 4.17 -8.47
C VAL A 144 -3.11 3.25 -7.25
N HIS A 145 -1.97 2.69 -6.88
CA HIS A 145 -1.85 1.65 -5.86
C HIS A 145 -2.55 1.97 -4.53
N ALA A 146 -2.42 3.20 -4.01
CA ALA A 146 -3.04 3.58 -2.75
C ALA A 146 -4.58 3.52 -2.80
N VAL A 147 -5.18 3.96 -3.91
CA VAL A 147 -6.64 3.89 -4.12
C VAL A 147 -7.10 2.45 -4.25
N VAL A 148 -6.38 1.64 -5.04
CA VAL A 148 -6.65 0.20 -5.15
C VAL A 148 -6.51 -0.48 -3.80
N ALA A 149 -5.50 -0.13 -3.00
CA ALA A 149 -5.32 -0.68 -1.65
C ALA A 149 -6.52 -0.35 -0.74
N GLY A 150 -7.07 0.86 -0.83
CA GLY A 150 -8.29 1.23 -0.11
C GLY A 150 -9.50 0.39 -0.49
N VAL A 151 -9.76 0.26 -1.80
CA VAL A 151 -10.87 -0.55 -2.32
C VAL A 151 -10.71 -2.02 -1.92
N THR A 152 -9.57 -2.59 -2.17
CA THR A 152 -9.31 -4.03 -1.91
C THR A 152 -9.29 -4.36 -0.43
N SER A 153 -8.77 -3.48 0.43
CA SER A 153 -8.82 -3.67 1.89
C SER A 153 -10.26 -3.68 2.42
N ASN A 154 -11.13 -2.80 1.91
CA ASN A 154 -12.53 -2.80 2.27
C ASN A 154 -13.22 -4.10 1.86
N VAL A 155 -13.04 -4.54 0.62
CA VAL A 155 -13.64 -5.76 0.09
C VAL A 155 -13.13 -7.01 0.84
N LEU A 156 -11.88 -7.02 1.27
CA LEU A 156 -11.29 -8.08 2.09
C LEU A 156 -11.65 -7.96 3.59
N ARG A 157 -12.47 -6.96 3.97
CA ARG A 157 -12.88 -6.67 5.34
C ARG A 157 -11.72 -6.38 6.29
N ILE A 158 -10.59 -5.90 5.76
CA ILE A 158 -9.47 -5.41 6.56
C ILE A 158 -9.88 -4.05 7.13
N GLU A 159 -9.74 -3.86 8.43
CA GLU A 159 -10.03 -2.60 9.10
C GLU A 159 -9.22 -1.45 8.47
N LYS A 160 -9.86 -0.29 8.27
CA LYS A 160 -9.26 0.87 7.57
C LYS A 160 -7.92 1.30 8.18
N GLN A 161 -7.85 1.37 9.50
CA GLN A 161 -6.60 1.71 10.20
C GLN A 161 -5.50 0.68 9.93
N LYS A 162 -5.82 -0.61 9.97
CA LYS A 162 -4.87 -1.69 9.63
C LYS A 162 -4.41 -1.59 8.17
N ALA A 163 -5.30 -1.20 7.24
CA ALA A 163 -4.95 -1.00 5.83
C ALA A 163 -3.96 0.16 5.66
N ILE A 164 -4.14 1.29 6.36
CA ILE A 164 -3.21 2.43 6.33
C ILE A 164 -1.87 2.04 6.95
N LEU A 165 -1.87 1.38 8.12
CA LEU A 165 -0.65 0.89 8.78
C LEU A 165 0.14 -0.05 7.85
N HIS A 166 -0.55 -0.99 7.21
CA HIS A 166 0.05 -1.90 6.23
C HIS A 166 0.67 -1.14 5.06
N PHE A 167 -0.03 -0.15 4.52
CA PHE A 167 0.44 0.65 3.39
C PHE A 167 1.73 1.42 3.72
N LEU A 168 1.76 2.10 4.86
CA LEU A 168 2.94 2.85 5.35
C LEU A 168 4.11 1.91 5.68
N TYR A 169 3.83 0.78 6.32
CA TYR A 169 4.84 -0.23 6.62
C TYR A 169 5.41 -0.86 5.35
N GLY A 170 4.56 -1.18 4.36
CA GLY A 170 4.96 -1.72 3.07
C GLY A 170 5.87 -0.75 2.29
N PHE A 171 5.58 0.56 2.32
CA PHE A 171 6.46 1.60 1.78
C PHE A 171 7.82 1.56 2.47
N SER A 172 7.86 1.50 3.80
CA SER A 172 9.11 1.43 4.58
C SER A 172 9.94 0.20 4.24
N VAL A 173 9.31 -0.97 4.14
CA VAL A 173 9.96 -2.24 3.75
C VAL A 173 10.54 -2.15 2.34
N SER A 174 9.82 -1.53 1.40
CA SER A 174 10.28 -1.33 0.03
C SER A 174 11.57 -0.48 -0.02
N MET A 175 11.60 0.64 0.71
CA MET A 175 12.76 1.54 0.80
C MET A 175 13.96 0.85 1.45
N VAL A 176 13.74 0.18 2.58
CA VAL A 176 14.78 -0.58 3.30
C VAL A 176 15.30 -1.73 2.44
N GLY A 177 14.42 -2.44 1.72
CA GLY A 177 14.81 -3.48 0.78
C GLY A 177 15.65 -2.96 -0.38
N ALA A 178 15.34 -1.77 -0.90
CA ALA A 178 16.17 -1.11 -1.91
C ALA A 178 17.56 -0.76 -1.36
N ALA A 179 17.63 -0.21 -0.16
CA ALA A 179 18.90 0.12 0.50
C ALA A 179 19.80 -1.10 0.74
N LEU A 180 19.20 -2.24 1.11
CA LEU A 180 19.92 -3.52 1.23
C LEU A 180 20.51 -3.95 -0.12
N ARG A 181 19.74 -3.90 -1.20
CA ARG A 181 20.22 -4.27 -2.55
C ARG A 181 21.34 -3.36 -3.06
N LEU A 182 21.31 -2.09 -2.67
CA LEU A 182 22.36 -1.10 -3.01
C LEU A 182 23.59 -1.18 -2.11
N GLY A 183 23.56 -1.99 -1.04
CA GLY A 183 24.65 -2.08 -0.08
C GLY A 183 24.82 -0.86 0.83
N ILE A 184 23.77 -0.03 0.97
CA ILE A 184 23.79 1.15 1.85
C ILE A 184 23.72 0.73 3.32
N ILE A 185 23.01 -0.34 3.62
CA ILE A 185 22.81 -0.88 4.96
C ILE A 185 22.94 -2.41 4.97
N GLU A 186 23.15 -2.96 6.17
CA GLU A 186 23.17 -4.40 6.42
C GLU A 186 21.84 -4.91 6.98
N HIS A 187 21.66 -6.24 7.00
CA HIS A 187 20.41 -6.88 7.47
C HIS A 187 20.00 -6.48 8.90
N LEU A 188 20.94 -6.39 9.84
CA LEU A 188 20.62 -5.96 11.22
C LEU A 188 20.18 -4.50 11.28
N GLN A 189 20.80 -3.63 10.49
CA GLN A 189 20.43 -2.22 10.37
C GLN A 189 19.04 -2.07 9.75
N SER A 190 18.69 -2.92 8.77
CA SER A 190 17.37 -2.91 8.16
C SER A 190 16.25 -3.14 9.17
N GLN A 191 16.41 -4.13 10.06
CA GLN A 191 15.45 -4.43 11.11
C GLN A 191 15.37 -3.31 12.15
N LYS A 192 16.51 -2.68 12.47
CA LYS A 192 16.57 -1.53 13.38
C LYS A 192 15.78 -0.33 12.82
N ILE A 193 15.96 0.00 11.53
CA ILE A 193 15.21 1.08 10.87
C ILE A 193 13.71 0.80 10.92
N LEU A 194 13.27 -0.40 10.52
CA LEU A 194 11.85 -0.77 10.54
C LEU A 194 11.27 -0.68 11.96
N HIS A 195 12.05 -1.05 12.98
CA HIS A 195 11.62 -0.91 14.37
C HIS A 195 11.47 0.56 14.78
N LEU A 196 12.43 1.42 14.43
CA LEU A 196 12.42 2.83 14.76
C LEU A 196 11.34 3.63 14.01
N LEU A 197 10.87 3.15 12.87
CA LEU A 197 9.79 3.78 12.11
C LEU A 197 8.39 3.48 12.66
N LYS A 198 8.22 2.49 13.54
CA LYS A 198 6.89 2.11 14.08
C LYS A 198 6.13 3.28 14.74
N PRO A 199 6.74 4.10 15.62
CA PRO A 199 6.05 5.27 16.18
C PRO A 199 5.62 6.26 15.09
N VAL A 200 6.50 6.56 14.14
CA VAL A 200 6.22 7.49 13.02
C VAL A 200 5.03 7.00 12.19
N ILE A 201 5.00 5.71 11.87
CA ILE A 201 3.90 5.09 11.14
C ILE A 201 2.59 5.17 11.93
N ALA A 202 2.64 4.88 13.23
CA ALA A 202 1.45 4.92 14.10
C ALA A 202 0.89 6.34 14.27
N GLU A 203 1.74 7.35 14.36
CA GLU A 203 1.34 8.76 14.47
C GLU A 203 0.81 9.34 13.16
N THR A 204 1.26 8.81 12.01
CA THR A 204 0.82 9.27 10.68
C THR A 204 -0.50 8.60 10.26
N CYS A 205 -0.87 7.48 10.87
CA CYS A 205 -2.10 6.72 10.61
C CYS A 205 -3.32 7.39 11.23
#